data_f6b3e3ac408a57d964f5f4e93b0d5c02
#
_entry.id   f6b3e3ac408a57d964f5f4e93b0d5c02
#
_cell.length_a   1.000
_cell.length_b   1.000
_cell.length_c   1.000
_cell.angle_alpha   90.00
_cell.angle_beta   90.00
_cell.angle_gamma   90.00
#
_symmetry.space_group_name_H-M   'P 1'
#
loop_
_entity.id
_entity.type
_entity.pdbx_description
1 polymer ?
#
loop_
_entity_poly.entity_id
_entity_poly.type
_entity_poly.pdbx_seq_one_letter_code
_entity_poly.pdbx_strand_id
1 'polypeptide(L)'
;MGAITSGVFNLPNNLSDQIVKTVTSGSAVAALGKSQPQRFGNTQLITFTGAPKAEYVEEGDKKSAADATFGSVTATPHKAQVTVRFDQEVQWADEDAQIGALTTLADSGARALERALDLGVFYRLNPLTGNEITKWSNYLNSSTLRVTGTDDAAKDIETAVGKVLGAGDEGYDVNGIALTRSEAFALATAKDKQGRPLYPELGYGVTANAFKGIPLAVTSTVNPPEAAKRPGVRGIVGDFANGIYWGVQRNLPVELITTGDPDGQGDLKRYNQIALRLEIVYAWYVFAERFALIDEPASTDGSASASAGTGK
;
A
#
# COMPACT_ATOMS: atom_id res chain seq x y z
N MET A 1 -36.02 -31.50 -26.73
CA MET A 1 -35.65 -30.30 -25.96
C MET A 1 -34.31 -30.58 -25.36
N GLY A 2 -33.23 -30.08 -26.00
CA GLY A 2 -31.90 -30.19 -25.45
C GLY A 2 -31.84 -29.31 -24.21
N ALA A 3 -31.41 -29.87 -23.07
CA ALA A 3 -31.05 -29.09 -21.91
C ALA A 3 -29.98 -28.11 -22.34
N ILE A 4 -30.25 -26.80 -22.21
CA ILE A 4 -29.25 -25.78 -22.27
C ILE A 4 -28.37 -26.05 -21.05
N THR A 5 -27.28 -26.78 -21.25
CA THR A 5 -26.18 -26.84 -20.31
C THR A 5 -25.81 -25.40 -20.04
N SER A 6 -25.88 -25.00 -18.77
CA SER A 6 -25.41 -23.71 -18.29
C SER A 6 -24.08 -23.41 -18.96
N GLY A 7 -24.13 -22.53 -19.97
CA GLY A 7 -22.89 -22.06 -20.62
C GLY A 7 -22.03 -21.52 -19.50
N VAL A 8 -20.97 -22.23 -19.25
CA VAL A 8 -19.91 -21.76 -18.35
C VAL A 8 -19.60 -20.36 -18.83
N PHE A 9 -19.87 -19.38 -17.98
CA PHE A 9 -19.37 -18.03 -18.16
C PHE A 9 -17.85 -18.18 -18.25
N ASN A 10 -17.35 -18.30 -19.44
CA ASN A 10 -15.91 -18.38 -19.69
C ASN A 10 -15.41 -16.95 -19.56
N LEU A 11 -15.11 -16.56 -18.30
CA LEU A 11 -14.40 -15.32 -18.06
C LEU A 11 -13.12 -15.37 -18.89
N PRO A 12 -12.90 -14.44 -19.81
CA PRO A 12 -11.71 -14.45 -20.65
C PRO A 12 -10.46 -14.49 -19.76
N ASN A 13 -9.51 -15.33 -20.06
CA ASN A 13 -8.22 -15.39 -19.36
C ASN A 13 -7.55 -14.01 -19.27
N ASN A 14 -7.83 -13.14 -20.23
CA ASN A 14 -7.39 -11.74 -20.28
C ASN A 14 -7.88 -10.90 -19.09
N LEU A 15 -9.04 -11.24 -18.48
CA LEU A 15 -9.59 -10.48 -17.35
C LEU A 15 -8.73 -10.68 -16.09
N SER A 16 -8.25 -11.88 -15.85
CA SER A 16 -7.35 -12.19 -14.73
C SER A 16 -6.03 -11.43 -14.85
N ASP A 17 -5.43 -11.41 -16.04
CA ASP A 17 -4.17 -10.68 -16.29
C ASP A 17 -4.37 -9.17 -16.20
N GLN A 18 -5.51 -8.65 -16.65
CA GLN A 18 -5.86 -7.24 -16.55
C GLN A 18 -6.03 -6.79 -15.10
N ILE A 19 -6.68 -7.61 -14.26
CA ILE A 19 -6.84 -7.36 -12.83
C ILE A 19 -5.47 -7.23 -12.14
N VAL A 20 -4.56 -8.18 -12.37
CA VAL A 20 -3.20 -8.11 -11.80
C VAL A 20 -2.46 -6.87 -12.25
N LYS A 21 -2.55 -6.52 -13.53
CA LYS A 21 -1.93 -5.32 -14.06
C LYS A 21 -2.52 -4.05 -13.42
N THR A 22 -3.82 -3.99 -13.19
CA THR A 22 -4.49 -2.89 -12.51
C THR A 22 -4.04 -2.80 -11.05
N VAL A 23 -4.04 -3.93 -10.32
CA VAL A 23 -3.58 -4.00 -8.92
C VAL A 23 -2.13 -3.53 -8.76
N THR A 24 -1.27 -3.87 -9.73
CA THR A 24 0.15 -3.47 -9.67
C THR A 24 0.41 -2.04 -10.09
N SER A 25 -0.53 -1.36 -10.75
CA SER A 25 -0.32 -0.01 -11.27
C SER A 25 -0.85 1.10 -10.35
N GLY A 26 -1.77 0.81 -9.45
CA GLY A 26 -2.47 1.82 -8.65
C GLY A 26 -2.10 1.84 -7.17
N SER A 27 -1.48 0.78 -6.65
CA SER A 27 -0.90 0.74 -5.31
C SER A 27 0.33 1.65 -5.21
N ALA A 28 0.45 2.44 -4.15
CA ALA A 28 1.66 3.23 -3.89
C ALA A 28 2.89 2.35 -3.68
N VAL A 29 2.73 1.21 -3.01
CA VAL A 29 3.79 0.21 -2.84
C VAL A 29 4.23 -0.34 -4.19
N ALA A 30 3.30 -0.63 -5.09
CA ALA A 30 3.61 -1.16 -6.41
C ALA A 30 4.17 -0.09 -7.37
N ALA A 31 3.71 1.16 -7.25
CA ALA A 31 4.18 2.27 -8.09
C ALA A 31 5.60 2.72 -7.75
N LEU A 32 5.96 2.73 -6.47
CA LEU A 32 7.26 3.20 -5.98
C LEU A 32 8.26 2.06 -5.75
N GLY A 33 7.77 0.87 -5.36
CA GLY A 33 8.58 -0.30 -5.08
C GLY A 33 8.76 -1.21 -6.30
N LYS A 34 9.64 -2.20 -6.17
CA LYS A 34 9.88 -3.22 -7.20
C LYS A 34 9.23 -4.53 -6.76
N SER A 35 8.32 -5.05 -7.59
CA SER A 35 7.80 -6.40 -7.40
C SER A 35 8.88 -7.43 -7.66
N GLN A 36 8.95 -8.44 -6.80
CA GLN A 36 9.89 -9.55 -6.94
C GLN A 36 9.13 -10.87 -7.00
N PRO A 37 9.60 -11.84 -7.83
CA PRO A 37 8.98 -13.15 -7.91
C PRO A 37 8.95 -13.83 -6.54
N GLN A 38 7.77 -14.27 -6.12
CA GLN A 38 7.59 -14.99 -4.86
C GLN A 38 7.39 -16.48 -5.11
N ARG A 39 8.03 -17.32 -4.30
CA ARG A 39 7.78 -18.76 -4.30
C ARG A 39 6.58 -19.08 -3.41
N PHE A 40 5.96 -20.23 -3.64
CA PHE A 40 4.89 -20.69 -2.76
C PHE A 40 5.40 -20.94 -1.33
N GLY A 41 4.71 -20.39 -0.33
CA GLY A 41 5.11 -20.45 1.07
C GLY A 41 5.93 -19.23 1.51
N ASN A 42 6.57 -19.34 2.66
CA ASN A 42 7.42 -18.28 3.21
C ASN A 42 8.70 -18.14 2.38
N THR A 43 9.05 -16.90 2.03
CA THR A 43 10.29 -16.59 1.31
C THR A 43 11.30 -16.03 2.32
N GLN A 44 12.43 -16.70 2.47
CA GLN A 44 13.54 -16.19 3.27
C GLN A 44 14.40 -15.24 2.45
N LEU A 45 14.64 -14.06 3.00
CA LEU A 45 15.54 -13.04 2.47
C LEU A 45 16.80 -13.03 3.31
N ILE A 46 17.96 -13.19 2.66
CA ILE A 46 19.24 -13.07 3.34
C ILE A 46 19.58 -11.59 3.44
N THR A 47 19.82 -11.12 4.65
CA THR A 47 20.22 -9.74 4.94
C THR A 47 21.66 -9.72 5.42
N PHE A 48 22.41 -8.71 4.99
CA PHE A 48 23.74 -8.44 5.51
C PHE A 48 23.62 -7.41 6.62
N THR A 49 24.07 -7.74 7.79
CA THR A 49 24.11 -6.83 8.94
C THR A 49 25.57 -6.51 9.22
N GLY A 50 25.97 -5.29 8.90
CA GLY A 50 27.33 -4.80 9.05
C GLY A 50 28.14 -4.83 7.75
N ALA A 51 28.58 -3.67 7.30
CA ALA A 51 29.51 -3.56 6.18
C ALA A 51 30.91 -4.01 6.63
N PRO A 52 31.55 -4.96 5.93
CA PRO A 52 32.94 -5.32 6.23
C PRO A 52 33.85 -4.10 5.98
N LYS A 53 34.67 -3.75 6.95
CA LYS A 53 35.62 -2.62 6.83
C LYS A 53 36.91 -3.11 6.20
N ALA A 54 37.40 -2.36 5.20
CA ALA A 54 38.71 -2.58 4.63
C ALA A 54 39.78 -1.97 5.53
N GLU A 55 40.96 -2.61 5.58
CA GLU A 55 42.14 -2.08 6.25
C GLU A 55 43.29 -1.88 5.25
N TYR A 56 44.15 -0.92 5.54
CA TYR A 56 45.42 -0.82 4.84
C TYR A 56 46.47 -1.66 5.59
N VAL A 57 47.16 -2.53 4.87
CA VAL A 57 48.17 -3.43 5.43
C VAL A 57 49.52 -3.11 4.76
N GLU A 58 50.56 -2.85 5.53
CA GLU A 58 51.91 -2.66 5.00
C GLU A 58 52.59 -3.99 4.66
N GLU A 59 53.65 -3.92 3.90
CA GLU A 59 54.41 -5.11 3.46
C GLU A 59 54.98 -5.86 4.66
N GLY A 60 54.56 -7.11 4.84
CA GLY A 60 54.95 -7.95 5.96
C GLY A 60 54.02 -7.98 7.15
N ASP A 61 52.98 -7.14 7.16
CA ASP A 61 52.00 -7.13 8.24
C ASP A 61 50.92 -8.20 8.12
N LYS A 62 50.36 -8.55 9.28
CA LYS A 62 49.30 -9.54 9.37
C LYS A 62 47.97 -8.95 8.93
N LYS A 63 47.29 -9.61 8.00
CA LYS A 63 45.92 -9.27 7.57
C LYS A 63 44.91 -9.68 8.64
N SER A 64 44.01 -8.74 9.03
CA SER A 64 42.88 -9.04 9.89
C SER A 64 41.70 -9.61 9.11
N ALA A 65 40.82 -10.35 9.79
CA ALA A 65 39.58 -10.81 9.20
C ALA A 65 38.49 -9.78 9.44
N ALA A 66 37.73 -9.42 8.40
CA ALA A 66 36.51 -8.65 8.56
C ALA A 66 35.35 -9.61 8.84
N ASP A 67 34.59 -9.36 9.92
CA ASP A 67 33.41 -10.11 10.23
C ASP A 67 32.22 -9.62 9.37
N ALA A 68 31.62 -10.55 8.63
CA ALA A 68 30.35 -10.32 7.95
C ALA A 68 29.26 -11.10 8.66
N THR A 69 28.30 -10.39 9.23
CA THR A 69 27.15 -11.02 9.89
C THR A 69 25.97 -11.14 8.90
N PHE A 70 25.52 -12.37 8.71
CA PHE A 70 24.36 -12.67 7.89
C PHE A 70 23.12 -12.80 8.78
N GLY A 71 22.08 -12.07 8.45
CA GLY A 71 20.75 -12.24 9.01
C GLY A 71 19.81 -12.86 7.97
N SER A 72 18.67 -13.36 8.41
CA SER A 72 17.59 -13.74 7.51
C SER A 72 16.27 -13.18 8.02
N VAL A 73 15.48 -12.62 7.10
CA VAL A 73 14.11 -12.18 7.38
C VAL A 73 13.15 -12.95 6.49
N THR A 74 11.92 -13.10 6.94
CA THR A 74 10.94 -13.92 6.24
C THR A 74 9.79 -13.07 5.74
N ALA A 75 9.59 -13.06 4.43
CA ALA A 75 8.37 -12.54 3.82
C ALA A 75 7.27 -13.60 3.93
N THR A 76 6.19 -13.28 4.63
CA THR A 76 5.05 -14.16 4.85
C THR A 76 3.95 -13.90 3.84
N PRO A 77 3.29 -14.95 3.30
CA PRO A 77 2.18 -14.78 2.38
C PRO A 77 0.91 -14.39 3.12
N HIS A 78 0.17 -13.44 2.52
CA HIS A 78 -1.11 -12.98 3.00
C HIS A 78 -2.13 -13.02 1.85
N LYS A 79 -3.28 -13.65 2.12
CA LYS A 79 -4.36 -13.78 1.15
C LYS A 79 -5.32 -12.59 1.28
N ALA A 80 -5.50 -11.85 0.20
CA ALA A 80 -6.51 -10.83 0.06
C ALA A 80 -7.62 -11.32 -0.87
N GLN A 81 -8.87 -11.02 -0.54
CA GLN A 81 -10.02 -11.37 -1.35
C GLN A 81 -11.06 -10.26 -1.38
N VAL A 82 -11.82 -10.22 -2.44
CA VAL A 82 -13.04 -9.44 -2.55
C VAL A 82 -14.11 -10.29 -3.20
N THR A 83 -15.32 -10.27 -2.61
CA THR A 83 -16.50 -10.95 -3.16
C THR A 83 -17.56 -9.88 -3.41
N VAL A 84 -18.03 -9.78 -4.64
CA VAL A 84 -19.05 -8.82 -5.03
C VAL A 84 -20.31 -9.58 -5.46
N ARG A 85 -21.43 -9.31 -4.80
CA ARG A 85 -22.75 -9.85 -5.19
C ARG A 85 -23.41 -8.94 -6.20
N PHE A 86 -24.16 -9.51 -7.12
CA PHE A 86 -25.02 -8.79 -8.05
C PHE A 86 -26.20 -9.67 -8.46
N ASP A 87 -27.24 -9.04 -8.99
CA ASP A 87 -28.47 -9.73 -9.34
C ASP A 87 -28.28 -10.60 -10.58
N GLN A 88 -28.92 -11.78 -10.58
CA GLN A 88 -28.82 -12.74 -11.67
C GLN A 88 -29.35 -12.21 -13.00
N GLU A 89 -30.16 -11.17 -12.96
CA GLU A 89 -30.74 -10.49 -14.13
C GLU A 89 -29.70 -9.92 -15.09
N VAL A 90 -28.49 -9.62 -14.60
CA VAL A 90 -27.33 -9.24 -15.44
C VAL A 90 -27.04 -10.35 -16.47
N GLN A 91 -27.35 -11.61 -16.18
CA GLN A 91 -27.16 -12.71 -17.13
C GLN A 91 -28.20 -12.73 -18.27
N TRP A 92 -29.28 -11.95 -18.15
CA TRP A 92 -30.35 -11.87 -19.15
C TRP A 92 -30.13 -10.69 -20.12
N ALA A 93 -29.15 -9.82 -19.81
CA ALA A 93 -28.74 -8.79 -20.70
C ALA A 93 -28.08 -9.34 -21.97
N ASP A 94 -27.94 -8.54 -22.99
CA ASP A 94 -27.16 -8.92 -24.17
C ASP A 94 -25.67 -9.14 -23.81
N GLU A 95 -24.95 -9.86 -24.67
CA GLU A 95 -23.57 -10.29 -24.40
C GLU A 95 -22.63 -9.11 -24.12
N ASP A 96 -22.77 -8.00 -24.85
CA ASP A 96 -21.94 -6.81 -24.68
C ASP A 96 -22.19 -6.13 -23.32
N ALA A 97 -23.45 -6.03 -22.89
CA ALA A 97 -23.81 -5.47 -21.59
C ALA A 97 -23.33 -6.34 -20.43
N GLN A 98 -23.40 -7.69 -20.57
CA GLN A 98 -22.88 -8.64 -19.60
C GLN A 98 -21.36 -8.48 -19.42
N ILE A 99 -20.62 -8.46 -20.52
CA ILE A 99 -19.16 -8.30 -20.52
C ILE A 99 -18.80 -6.95 -19.90
N GLY A 100 -19.50 -5.86 -20.25
CA GLY A 100 -19.28 -4.53 -19.68
C GLY A 100 -19.49 -4.48 -18.16
N ALA A 101 -20.58 -5.10 -17.66
CA ALA A 101 -20.86 -5.16 -16.23
C ALA A 101 -19.80 -5.98 -15.48
N LEU A 102 -19.42 -7.14 -15.98
CA LEU A 102 -18.40 -7.98 -15.36
C LEU A 102 -17.01 -7.32 -15.35
N THR A 103 -16.65 -6.64 -16.41
CA THR A 103 -15.39 -5.87 -16.48
C THR A 103 -15.39 -4.77 -15.43
N THR A 104 -16.48 -4.01 -15.31
CA THR A 104 -16.59 -2.93 -14.32
C THR A 104 -16.48 -3.47 -12.89
N LEU A 105 -17.14 -4.61 -12.60
CA LEU A 105 -17.05 -5.27 -11.29
C LEU A 105 -15.63 -5.79 -11.01
N ALA A 106 -14.98 -6.37 -12.00
CA ALA A 106 -13.61 -6.85 -11.91
C ALA A 106 -12.62 -5.71 -11.65
N ASP A 107 -12.76 -4.59 -12.35
CA ASP A 107 -11.93 -3.39 -12.14
C ASP A 107 -12.14 -2.79 -10.74
N SER A 108 -13.38 -2.76 -10.26
CA SER A 108 -13.69 -2.32 -8.90
C SER A 108 -13.05 -3.25 -7.84
N GLY A 109 -13.14 -4.56 -8.06
CA GLY A 109 -12.50 -5.55 -7.20
C GLY A 109 -10.98 -5.45 -7.23
N ALA A 110 -10.38 -5.21 -8.40
CA ALA A 110 -8.94 -5.01 -8.55
C ALA A 110 -8.46 -3.80 -7.72
N ARG A 111 -9.18 -2.67 -7.77
CA ARG A 111 -8.87 -1.49 -6.93
C ARG A 111 -8.98 -1.77 -5.44
N ALA A 112 -9.92 -2.63 -5.02
CA ALA A 112 -10.03 -3.04 -3.62
C ALA A 112 -8.82 -3.89 -3.18
N LEU A 113 -8.34 -4.79 -4.04
CA LEU A 113 -7.13 -5.59 -3.78
C LEU A 113 -5.86 -4.76 -3.78
N GLU A 114 -5.75 -3.76 -4.66
CA GLU A 114 -4.70 -2.74 -4.68
C GLU A 114 -4.60 -2.01 -3.34
N ARG A 115 -5.72 -1.50 -2.85
CA ARG A 115 -5.77 -0.87 -1.51
C ARG A 115 -5.40 -1.83 -0.39
N ALA A 116 -5.77 -3.11 -0.51
CA ALA A 116 -5.44 -4.12 0.47
C ALA A 116 -3.93 -4.33 0.61
N LEU A 117 -3.17 -4.27 -0.50
CA LEU A 117 -1.71 -4.33 -0.48
C LEU A 117 -1.12 -3.15 0.31
N ASP A 118 -1.50 -1.91 -0.04
CA ASP A 118 -1.00 -0.72 0.65
C ASP A 118 -1.34 -0.74 2.15
N LEU A 119 -2.59 -1.02 2.49
CA LEU A 119 -3.05 -1.04 3.89
C LEU A 119 -2.39 -2.14 4.71
N GLY A 120 -2.11 -3.29 4.09
CA GLY A 120 -1.37 -4.39 4.70
C GLY A 120 0.08 -4.01 4.98
N VAL A 121 0.77 -3.49 3.97
CA VAL A 121 2.20 -3.12 4.04
C VAL A 121 2.40 -1.91 4.96
N PHE A 122 1.58 -0.86 4.86
CA PHE A 122 1.76 0.36 5.64
C PHE A 122 1.34 0.19 7.10
N TYR A 123 0.17 -0.42 7.35
CA TYR A 123 -0.49 -0.36 8.66
C TYR A 123 -0.97 -1.69 9.21
N ARG A 124 -0.76 -2.81 8.48
CA ARG A 124 -1.37 -4.12 8.85
C ARG A 124 -2.90 -4.04 9.07
N LEU A 125 -3.59 -3.21 8.29
CA LEU A 125 -5.02 -3.00 8.40
C LEU A 125 -5.81 -3.98 7.53
N ASN A 126 -6.92 -4.48 8.07
CA ASN A 126 -7.92 -5.17 7.28
C ASN A 126 -8.81 -4.13 6.56
N PRO A 127 -8.81 -4.07 5.21
CA PRO A 127 -9.57 -3.06 4.46
C PRO A 127 -11.07 -3.09 4.71
N LEU A 128 -11.62 -4.28 5.01
CA LEU A 128 -13.07 -4.47 5.21
C LEU A 128 -13.53 -3.94 6.57
N THR A 129 -12.75 -4.18 7.62
CA THR A 129 -13.16 -3.85 9.00
C THR A 129 -12.50 -2.59 9.53
N GLY A 130 -11.45 -2.09 8.87
CA GLY A 130 -10.64 -0.98 9.33
C GLY A 130 -9.79 -1.27 10.57
N ASN A 131 -9.80 -2.50 11.07
CA ASN A 131 -9.08 -2.89 12.28
C ASN A 131 -7.67 -3.39 11.96
N GLU A 132 -6.76 -3.21 12.91
CA GLU A 132 -5.41 -3.75 12.82
C GLU A 132 -5.40 -5.28 12.97
N ILE A 133 -4.60 -5.94 12.13
CA ILE A 133 -4.31 -7.37 12.23
C ILE A 133 -3.10 -7.56 13.15
N THR A 134 -3.34 -7.65 14.45
CA THR A 134 -2.29 -7.66 15.49
C THR A 134 -1.31 -8.83 15.37
N LYS A 135 -1.68 -9.90 14.67
CA LYS A 135 -0.80 -11.06 14.41
C LYS A 135 0.35 -10.74 13.44
N TRP A 136 0.24 -9.65 12.67
CA TRP A 136 1.29 -9.24 11.74
C TRP A 136 2.24 -8.28 12.46
N SER A 137 3.50 -8.66 12.56
CA SER A 137 4.53 -7.85 13.24
C SER A 137 5.31 -6.94 12.31
N ASN A 138 5.31 -7.25 10.99
CA ASN A 138 6.08 -6.50 10.00
C ASN A 138 5.17 -5.56 9.20
N TYR A 139 5.33 -4.25 9.39
CA TYR A 139 4.57 -3.19 8.71
C TYR A 139 5.33 -1.85 8.80
N LEU A 140 5.10 -0.97 7.86
CA LEU A 140 5.87 0.26 7.68
C LEU A 140 5.67 1.28 8.81
N ASN A 141 4.46 1.40 9.35
CA ASN A 141 4.15 2.34 10.44
C ASN A 141 4.85 2.00 11.77
N SER A 142 5.58 0.89 11.84
CA SER A 142 6.46 0.56 12.97
C SER A 142 7.78 1.34 12.95
N SER A 143 8.05 2.13 11.89
CA SER A 143 9.24 2.98 11.82
C SER A 143 9.32 3.97 12.98
N THR A 144 10.53 4.16 13.48
CA THR A 144 10.86 5.13 14.53
C THR A 144 11.21 6.51 14.00
N LEU A 145 11.44 6.62 12.68
CA LEU A 145 11.76 7.89 12.04
C LEU A 145 10.46 8.67 11.80
N ARG A 146 10.14 9.61 12.71
CA ARG A 146 8.93 10.43 12.67
C ARG A 146 9.26 11.90 12.49
N VAL A 147 8.45 12.58 11.69
CA VAL A 147 8.47 14.04 11.50
C VAL A 147 7.10 14.57 11.89
N THR A 148 7.04 15.49 12.83
CA THR A 148 5.78 16.19 13.11
C THR A 148 5.51 17.17 11.98
N GLY A 149 4.39 16.99 11.30
CA GLY A 149 3.98 17.84 10.19
C GLY A 149 3.76 19.27 10.63
N THR A 150 4.03 20.19 9.73
CA THR A 150 3.81 21.63 9.90
C THR A 150 2.86 22.14 8.81
N ASP A 151 2.73 23.45 8.66
CA ASP A 151 1.98 24.06 7.55
C ASP A 151 2.82 24.15 6.26
N ASP A 152 4.11 23.78 6.31
CA ASP A 152 5.03 23.77 5.19
C ASP A 152 5.35 22.33 4.75
N ALA A 153 4.54 21.82 3.84
CA ALA A 153 4.66 20.47 3.30
C ALA A 153 6.05 20.18 2.68
N ALA A 154 6.67 21.17 2.03
CA ALA A 154 7.97 20.99 1.42
C ALA A 154 9.09 20.83 2.45
N LYS A 155 9.04 21.62 3.51
CA LYS A 155 9.98 21.53 4.63
C LYS A 155 9.83 20.21 5.40
N ASP A 156 8.60 19.73 5.55
CA ASP A 156 8.32 18.45 6.21
C ASP A 156 8.91 17.28 5.41
N ILE A 157 8.75 17.31 4.09
CA ILE A 157 9.37 16.33 3.18
C ILE A 157 10.91 16.42 3.25
N GLU A 158 11.49 17.61 3.20
CA GLU A 158 12.94 17.78 3.30
C GLU A 158 13.49 17.25 4.63
N THR A 159 12.78 17.51 5.73
CA THR A 159 13.14 16.99 7.05
C THR A 159 13.07 15.46 7.09
N ALA A 160 12.03 14.86 6.47
CA ALA A 160 11.89 13.42 6.38
C ALA A 160 13.02 12.80 5.54
N VAL A 161 13.34 13.40 4.38
CA VAL A 161 14.48 12.99 3.53
C VAL A 161 15.78 13.04 4.35
N GLY A 162 16.03 14.13 5.06
CA GLY A 162 17.23 14.29 5.89
C GLY A 162 17.34 13.22 6.98
N LYS A 163 16.21 12.82 7.59
CA LYS A 163 16.19 11.72 8.59
C LYS A 163 16.52 10.37 7.99
N VAL A 164 16.03 10.06 6.79
CA VAL A 164 16.34 8.79 6.11
C VAL A 164 17.81 8.74 5.67
N LEU A 165 18.31 9.83 5.06
CA LEU A 165 19.71 9.92 4.62
C LEU A 165 20.71 9.88 5.78
N GLY A 166 20.32 10.30 6.97
CA GLY A 166 21.14 10.25 8.19
C GLY A 166 20.88 9.05 9.09
N ALA A 167 20.03 8.09 8.68
CA ALA A 167 19.70 6.94 9.49
C ALA A 167 20.68 5.78 9.28
N GLY A 168 20.93 4.99 10.35
CA GLY A 168 21.91 3.91 10.31
C GLY A 168 23.37 4.40 10.24
N ASP A 169 24.29 3.50 9.93
CA ASP A 169 25.72 3.79 9.89
C ASP A 169 26.15 4.53 8.61
N GLU A 170 25.50 4.26 7.48
CA GLU A 170 25.84 4.83 6.15
C GLU A 170 24.70 5.64 5.53
N GLY A 171 23.54 5.73 6.22
CA GLY A 171 22.32 6.32 5.68
C GLY A 171 21.58 5.37 4.73
N TYR A 172 20.36 5.76 4.37
CA TYR A 172 19.57 5.03 3.37
C TYR A 172 19.20 5.94 2.22
N ASP A 173 19.11 5.38 1.01
CA ASP A 173 18.66 6.12 -0.16
C ASP A 173 17.16 6.51 -0.04
N VAL A 174 16.81 7.64 -0.66
CA VAL A 174 15.41 8.04 -0.81
C VAL A 174 15.04 7.98 -2.29
N ASN A 175 14.19 7.06 -2.65
CA ASN A 175 13.77 6.84 -4.03
C ASN A 175 12.25 6.84 -4.22
N GLY A 176 11.50 7.21 -3.19
CA GLY A 176 10.06 7.33 -3.28
C GLY A 176 9.46 8.18 -2.17
N ILE A 177 8.34 8.84 -2.52
CA ILE A 177 7.52 9.63 -1.62
C ILE A 177 6.06 9.23 -1.85
N ALA A 178 5.34 8.85 -0.79
CA ALA A 178 3.90 8.66 -0.85
C ALA A 178 3.21 9.73 0.00
N LEU A 179 2.28 10.48 -0.58
CA LEU A 179 1.57 11.58 0.09
C LEU A 179 0.06 11.35 0.10
N THR A 180 -0.60 11.93 1.09
CA THR A 180 -2.05 12.12 1.04
C THR A 180 -2.41 13.16 -0.02
N ARG A 181 -3.66 13.13 -0.51
CA ARG A 181 -4.15 14.12 -1.48
C ARG A 181 -4.12 15.54 -0.93
N SER A 182 -4.40 15.72 0.37
CA SER A 182 -4.34 17.02 1.04
C SER A 182 -2.92 17.57 1.09
N GLU A 183 -1.94 16.73 1.41
CA GLU A 183 -0.55 17.14 1.46
C GLU A 183 0.02 17.47 0.08
N ALA A 184 -0.30 16.65 -0.91
CA ALA A 184 0.06 16.91 -2.31
C ALA A 184 -0.57 18.22 -2.82
N PHE A 185 -1.82 18.52 -2.44
CA PHE A 185 -2.46 19.79 -2.77
C PHE A 185 -1.80 20.98 -2.07
N ALA A 186 -1.47 20.86 -0.77
CA ALA A 186 -0.75 21.90 -0.04
C ALA A 186 0.60 22.22 -0.70
N LEU A 187 1.34 21.17 -1.12
CA LEU A 187 2.60 21.30 -1.83
C LEU A 187 2.43 22.00 -3.19
N ALA A 188 1.42 21.61 -3.99
CA ALA A 188 1.14 22.19 -5.31
C ALA A 188 0.66 23.64 -5.24
N THR A 189 0.03 24.06 -4.13
CA THR A 189 -0.48 25.43 -3.93
C THR A 189 0.49 26.33 -3.16
N ALA A 190 1.64 25.84 -2.75
CA ALA A 190 2.65 26.60 -2.04
C ALA A 190 3.13 27.80 -2.87
N LYS A 191 3.17 29.00 -2.25
CA LYS A 191 3.53 30.24 -2.89
C LYS A 191 4.65 30.96 -2.14
N ASP A 192 5.44 31.70 -2.87
CA ASP A 192 6.43 32.62 -2.27
C ASP A 192 5.72 33.86 -1.65
N LYS A 193 6.51 34.72 -0.99
CA LYS A 193 6.03 35.97 -0.38
C LYS A 193 5.42 36.95 -1.39
N GLN A 194 5.71 36.74 -2.68
CA GLN A 194 5.20 37.55 -3.80
C GLN A 194 3.96 36.91 -4.46
N GLY A 195 3.47 35.78 -3.95
CA GLY A 195 2.30 35.07 -4.47
C GLY A 195 2.55 34.18 -5.69
N ARG A 196 3.84 33.96 -6.07
CA ARG A 196 4.18 33.08 -7.21
C ARG A 196 4.23 31.62 -6.73
N PRO A 197 3.76 30.66 -7.56
CA PRO A 197 3.88 29.23 -7.23
C PRO A 197 5.33 28.86 -7.00
N LEU A 198 5.63 28.14 -5.91
CA LEU A 198 6.98 27.62 -5.61
C LEU A 198 7.30 26.39 -6.47
N TYR A 199 6.28 25.59 -6.81
CA TYR A 199 6.42 24.34 -7.55
C TYR A 199 5.46 24.30 -8.73
N PRO A 200 5.72 25.09 -9.80
CA PRO A 200 4.83 25.19 -10.95
C PRO A 200 4.73 23.88 -11.76
N GLU A 201 5.69 22.96 -11.56
CA GLU A 201 5.70 21.62 -12.15
C GLU A 201 4.66 20.67 -11.53
N LEU A 202 4.14 20.99 -10.34
CA LEU A 202 3.12 20.19 -9.66
C LEU A 202 1.72 20.67 -10.08
N GLY A 203 0.97 19.82 -10.76
CA GLY A 203 -0.45 20.09 -11.06
C GLY A 203 -1.34 19.88 -9.82
N TYR A 204 -2.57 20.40 -9.88
CA TYR A 204 -3.56 20.23 -8.80
C TYR A 204 -4.16 18.80 -8.73
N GLY A 205 -3.77 17.90 -9.62
CA GLY A 205 -4.32 16.55 -9.72
C GLY A 205 -3.49 15.47 -9.01
N VAL A 206 -4.01 14.27 -9.08
CA VAL A 206 -3.37 13.03 -8.54
C VAL A 206 -2.13 12.61 -9.35
N THR A 207 -1.77 13.36 -10.39
CA THR A 207 -0.74 13.03 -11.38
C THR A 207 0.60 13.71 -11.15
N ALA A 208 0.88 14.20 -9.94
CA ALA A 208 2.22 14.63 -9.60
C ALA A 208 3.15 13.40 -9.57
N ASN A 209 4.03 13.27 -10.56
CA ASN A 209 4.85 12.07 -10.75
C ASN A 209 6.21 12.13 -10.02
N ALA A 210 6.69 13.32 -9.65
CA ALA A 210 7.94 13.52 -8.96
C ALA A 210 7.97 14.84 -8.20
N PHE A 211 8.70 14.88 -7.09
CA PHE A 211 9.05 16.09 -6.35
C PHE A 211 10.56 16.14 -6.18
N LYS A 212 11.19 17.22 -6.65
CA LYS A 212 12.66 17.40 -6.66
C LYS A 212 13.43 16.20 -7.21
N GLY A 213 12.88 15.54 -8.23
CA GLY A 213 13.50 14.38 -8.88
C GLY A 213 13.20 13.03 -8.20
N ILE A 214 12.52 13.01 -7.06
CA ILE A 214 12.12 11.78 -6.38
C ILE A 214 10.69 11.41 -6.84
N PRO A 215 10.45 10.16 -7.27
CA PRO A 215 9.12 9.69 -7.64
C PRO A 215 8.09 9.90 -6.52
N LEU A 216 6.91 10.37 -6.90
CA LEU A 216 5.83 10.73 -5.99
C LEU A 216 4.57 9.93 -6.31
N ALA A 217 4.00 9.26 -5.29
CA ALA A 217 2.69 8.63 -5.36
C ALA A 217 1.68 9.37 -4.46
N VAL A 218 0.55 9.77 -5.04
CA VAL A 218 -0.53 10.44 -4.28
C VAL A 218 -1.69 9.46 -4.08
N THR A 219 -1.91 9.07 -2.84
CA THR A 219 -2.92 8.05 -2.51
C THR A 219 -3.64 8.35 -1.19
N SER A 220 -4.87 7.87 -1.06
CA SER A 220 -5.61 7.93 0.21
C SER A 220 -5.19 6.81 1.18
N THR A 221 -4.37 5.84 0.75
CA THR A 221 -3.90 4.74 1.60
C THR A 221 -2.84 5.19 2.62
N VAL A 222 -2.22 6.35 2.43
CA VAL A 222 -1.30 6.97 3.41
C VAL A 222 -2.03 7.40 4.70
N ASN A 223 -3.29 7.86 4.60
CA ASN A 223 -4.14 8.12 5.77
C ASN A 223 -5.55 7.57 5.50
N PRO A 224 -5.72 6.25 5.60
CA PRO A 224 -6.92 5.60 5.13
C PRO A 224 -8.16 6.00 5.91
N PRO A 225 -9.23 6.45 5.22
CA PRO A 225 -10.48 6.85 5.87
C PRO A 225 -11.24 5.66 6.47
N GLU A 226 -11.02 4.45 5.96
CA GLU A 226 -11.63 3.21 6.43
C GLU A 226 -11.01 2.68 7.72
N ALA A 227 -9.85 3.19 8.17
CA ALA A 227 -9.25 2.77 9.43
C ALA A 227 -10.14 3.14 10.62
N ALA A 228 -10.42 2.18 11.50
CA ALA A 228 -11.17 2.42 12.74
C ALA A 228 -10.51 3.48 13.61
N LYS A 229 -9.18 3.53 13.59
CA LYS A 229 -8.36 4.62 14.12
C LYS A 229 -7.42 5.08 13.01
N ARG A 230 -7.58 6.32 12.56
CA ARG A 230 -6.70 6.88 11.53
C ARG A 230 -5.26 6.97 12.03
N PRO A 231 -4.29 6.58 11.21
CA PRO A 231 -2.87 6.65 11.58
C PRO A 231 -2.37 8.08 11.81
N GLY A 232 -3.04 9.09 11.22
CA GLY A 232 -2.61 10.48 11.29
C GLY A 232 -1.30 10.75 10.55
N VAL A 233 -1.04 10.00 9.46
CA VAL A 233 0.16 10.16 8.62
C VAL A 233 -0.21 10.94 7.38
N ARG A 234 0.55 12.00 7.06
CA ARG A 234 0.38 12.82 5.85
C ARG A 234 1.26 12.36 4.70
N GLY A 235 2.45 11.81 5.03
CA GLY A 235 3.42 11.38 4.04
C GLY A 235 4.34 10.28 4.53
N ILE A 236 4.88 9.51 3.59
CA ILE A 236 5.86 8.45 3.80
C ILE A 236 7.00 8.70 2.82
N VAL A 237 8.22 8.80 3.33
CA VAL A 237 9.42 9.09 2.54
C VAL A 237 10.45 8.01 2.83
N GLY A 238 11.09 7.46 1.80
CA GLY A 238 12.14 6.46 2.04
C GLY A 238 12.57 5.65 0.83
N ASP A 239 13.22 4.53 1.12
CA ASP A 239 13.73 3.59 0.11
C ASP A 239 12.65 2.54 -0.23
N PHE A 240 11.73 2.89 -1.10
CA PHE A 240 10.69 1.97 -1.56
C PHE A 240 11.24 0.82 -2.41
N ALA A 241 12.32 1.05 -3.15
CA ALA A 241 12.88 0.06 -4.07
C ALA A 241 13.58 -1.10 -3.36
N ASN A 242 14.27 -0.83 -2.24
CA ASN A 242 15.04 -1.83 -1.49
C ASN A 242 14.54 -2.01 -0.05
N GLY A 243 13.70 -1.10 0.44
CA GLY A 243 13.12 -1.15 1.79
C GLY A 243 11.81 -1.93 1.86
N ILE A 244 11.13 -2.15 0.74
CA ILE A 244 9.93 -2.99 0.66
C ILE A 244 10.18 -4.13 -0.32
N TYR A 245 10.32 -5.33 0.23
CA TYR A 245 10.31 -6.56 -0.55
C TYR A 245 8.87 -7.04 -0.64
N TRP A 246 8.31 -7.08 -1.85
CA TRP A 246 6.94 -7.52 -2.06
C TRP A 246 6.78 -8.26 -3.39
N GLY A 247 5.73 -9.05 -3.49
CA GLY A 247 5.37 -9.68 -4.74
C GLY A 247 4.09 -10.49 -4.64
N VAL A 248 3.59 -10.86 -5.81
CA VAL A 248 2.43 -11.73 -5.94
C VAL A 248 2.93 -13.17 -5.95
N GLN A 249 2.51 -13.95 -4.96
CA GLN A 249 2.86 -15.37 -4.87
C GLN A 249 1.96 -16.21 -5.75
N ARG A 250 0.67 -15.90 -5.75
CA ARG A 250 -0.32 -16.59 -6.57
C ARG A 250 -1.42 -15.62 -6.96
N ASN A 251 -1.66 -15.56 -8.25
CA ASN A 251 -2.85 -14.99 -8.82
C ASN A 251 -3.89 -16.09 -8.96
N LEU A 252 -5.03 -15.92 -8.30
CA LEU A 252 -6.12 -16.86 -8.39
C LEU A 252 -7.08 -16.39 -9.50
N PRO A 253 -7.63 -17.31 -10.30
CA PRO A 253 -8.60 -16.93 -11.32
C PRO A 253 -9.82 -16.26 -10.67
N VAL A 254 -10.44 -15.38 -11.42
CA VAL A 254 -11.74 -14.82 -11.06
C VAL A 254 -12.75 -15.95 -11.02
N GLU A 255 -13.45 -16.12 -9.90
CA GLU A 255 -14.42 -17.17 -9.68
C GLU A 255 -15.83 -16.59 -9.72
N LEU A 256 -16.68 -17.16 -10.58
CA LEU A 256 -18.12 -16.88 -10.58
C LEU A 256 -18.84 -17.92 -9.71
N ILE A 257 -19.45 -17.48 -8.62
CA ILE A 257 -20.18 -18.31 -7.68
C ILE A 257 -21.66 -18.11 -7.91
N THR A 258 -22.36 -19.21 -8.24
CA THR A 258 -23.80 -19.18 -8.56
C THR A 258 -24.68 -19.80 -7.48
N THR A 259 -24.10 -20.40 -6.44
CA THR A 259 -24.83 -21.11 -5.38
C THR A 259 -24.12 -20.99 -4.04
N GLY A 260 -24.83 -21.12 -2.94
CA GLY A 260 -24.29 -21.08 -1.59
C GLY A 260 -24.27 -19.68 -1.00
N ASP A 261 -23.59 -19.53 0.13
CA ASP A 261 -23.42 -18.28 0.86
C ASP A 261 -21.93 -17.91 0.95
N PRO A 262 -21.38 -17.21 -0.07
CA PRO A 262 -19.95 -16.96 -0.14
C PRO A 262 -19.44 -15.88 0.82
N ASP A 263 -20.32 -15.06 1.40
CA ASP A 263 -19.97 -13.88 2.18
C ASP A 263 -20.77 -13.74 3.50
N GLY A 264 -21.55 -14.74 3.87
CA GLY A 264 -22.35 -14.75 5.10
C GLY A 264 -23.62 -13.91 5.06
N GLN A 265 -24.06 -13.47 3.86
CA GLN A 265 -25.28 -12.66 3.70
C GLN A 265 -26.48 -13.46 3.23
N GLY A 266 -26.42 -14.79 3.28
CA GLY A 266 -27.48 -15.72 2.88
C GLY A 266 -27.22 -16.35 1.51
N ASP A 267 -28.01 -17.39 1.23
CA ASP A 267 -27.86 -18.19 0.02
C ASP A 267 -28.19 -17.40 -1.26
N LEU A 268 -27.26 -17.41 -2.23
CA LEU A 268 -27.38 -16.69 -3.50
C LEU A 268 -28.64 -17.06 -4.29
N LYS A 269 -28.99 -18.36 -4.33
CA LYS A 269 -30.17 -18.85 -5.05
C LYS A 269 -31.47 -18.32 -4.44
N ARG A 270 -31.51 -18.16 -3.12
CA ARG A 270 -32.69 -17.64 -2.42
C ARG A 270 -33.01 -16.19 -2.81
N TYR A 271 -31.98 -15.42 -3.18
CA TYR A 271 -32.11 -14.00 -3.52
C TYR A 271 -31.96 -13.72 -5.02
N ASN A 272 -31.93 -14.74 -5.89
CA ASN A 272 -31.64 -14.59 -7.32
C ASN A 272 -30.35 -13.82 -7.60
N GLN A 273 -29.30 -14.13 -6.84
CA GLN A 273 -27.99 -13.45 -6.93
C GLN A 273 -26.89 -14.42 -7.39
N ILE A 274 -25.86 -13.84 -7.91
CA ILE A 274 -24.58 -14.47 -8.22
C ILE A 274 -23.45 -13.61 -7.62
N ALA A 275 -22.31 -14.21 -7.39
CA ALA A 275 -21.17 -13.50 -6.82
C ALA A 275 -19.92 -13.69 -7.67
N LEU A 276 -19.14 -12.63 -7.80
CA LEU A 276 -17.80 -12.62 -8.39
C LEU A 276 -16.81 -12.56 -7.25
N ARG A 277 -15.87 -13.52 -7.18
CA ARG A 277 -14.79 -13.56 -6.22
C ARG A 277 -13.44 -13.36 -6.90
N LEU A 278 -12.70 -12.42 -6.39
CA LEU A 278 -11.32 -12.17 -6.79
C LEU A 278 -10.41 -12.45 -5.59
N GLU A 279 -9.38 -13.23 -5.81
CA GLU A 279 -8.41 -13.58 -4.78
C GLU A 279 -6.99 -13.40 -5.29
N ILE A 280 -6.11 -12.91 -4.41
CA ILE A 280 -4.69 -12.77 -4.66
C ILE A 280 -3.90 -13.10 -3.39
N VAL A 281 -2.71 -13.65 -3.54
CA VAL A 281 -1.80 -13.90 -2.42
C VAL A 281 -0.58 -13.02 -2.59
N TYR A 282 -0.42 -12.07 -1.69
CA TYR A 282 0.78 -11.23 -1.58
C TYR A 282 1.74 -11.82 -0.58
N ALA A 283 3.03 -11.62 -0.78
CA ALA A 283 4.02 -11.77 0.26
C ALA A 283 4.84 -10.49 0.34
N TRP A 284 5.18 -10.06 1.56
CA TRP A 284 6.02 -8.88 1.75
C TRP A 284 6.87 -8.96 3.01
N TYR A 285 7.93 -8.16 2.99
CA TYR A 285 8.72 -7.77 4.14
C TYR A 285 9.12 -6.29 4.02
N VAL A 286 9.03 -5.55 5.12
CA VAL A 286 9.33 -4.12 5.18
C VAL A 286 10.50 -3.90 6.14
N PHE A 287 11.51 -3.19 5.67
CA PHE A 287 12.61 -2.65 6.48
C PHE A 287 12.19 -1.25 6.97
N ALA A 288 11.43 -1.21 8.07
CA ALA A 288 10.79 0.02 8.54
C ALA A 288 11.78 1.15 8.88
N GLU A 289 13.01 0.81 9.24
CA GLU A 289 14.10 1.74 9.53
C GLU A 289 14.54 2.59 8.33
N ARG A 290 14.16 2.19 7.10
CA ARG A 290 14.48 2.92 5.86
C ARG A 290 13.42 3.95 5.48
N PHE A 291 12.43 4.18 6.34
CA PHE A 291 11.30 5.06 6.06
C PHE A 291 11.08 6.08 7.16
N ALA A 292 10.86 7.33 6.78
CA ALA A 292 10.37 8.38 7.66
C ALA A 292 8.90 8.66 7.36
N LEU A 293 8.11 8.81 8.43
CA LEU A 293 6.69 9.15 8.33
C LEU A 293 6.49 10.59 8.79
N ILE A 294 5.68 11.33 8.03
CA ILE A 294 5.26 12.69 8.36
C ILE A 294 3.89 12.57 9.02
N ASP A 295 3.83 12.82 10.32
CA ASP A 295 2.61 12.75 11.09
C ASP A 295 1.81 14.06 10.97
N GLU A 296 0.49 14.01 11.20
CA GLU A 296 -0.31 15.20 11.36
C GLU A 296 0.22 16.04 12.54
N PRO A 297 0.13 17.39 12.49
CA PRO A 297 0.49 18.22 13.63
C PRO A 297 -0.36 17.82 14.82
N ALA A 298 0.25 17.83 16.01
CA ALA A 298 -0.50 17.58 17.24
C ALA A 298 -1.65 18.60 17.30
N SER A 299 -2.89 18.11 17.36
CA SER A 299 -4.05 18.97 17.53
C SER A 299 -3.88 19.78 18.81
N THR A 300 -3.87 21.11 18.69
CA THR A 300 -3.83 22.05 19.81
C THR A 300 -5.18 22.13 20.53
N ASP A 301 -6.14 21.25 20.25
CA ASP A 301 -7.41 21.16 20.93
C ASP A 301 -7.30 20.50 22.33
N GLY A 302 -6.53 21.16 23.18
CA GLY A 302 -6.69 21.09 24.62
C GLY A 302 -7.85 21.98 25.07
N SER A 303 -9.04 21.79 24.53
CA SER A 303 -10.26 22.36 25.07
C SER A 303 -10.55 21.66 26.38
N ALA A 304 -10.11 22.30 27.45
CA ALA A 304 -10.55 22.03 28.82
C ALA A 304 -12.08 22.01 28.85
N SER A 305 -12.67 20.84 29.09
CA SER A 305 -14.05 20.76 29.56
C SER A 305 -14.11 21.43 30.92
N ALA A 306 -14.43 22.73 30.93
CA ALA A 306 -14.84 23.42 32.13
C ALA A 306 -16.10 22.72 32.64
N SER A 307 -15.96 21.99 33.74
CA SER A 307 -17.06 21.51 34.54
C SER A 307 -17.84 22.74 35.02
N ALA A 308 -18.99 23.01 34.39
CA ALA A 308 -19.98 23.91 34.97
C ALA A 308 -20.57 23.24 36.21
N GLY A 309 -20.06 23.60 37.35
CA GLY A 309 -20.68 23.30 38.63
C GLY A 309 -22.05 23.97 38.68
N THR A 310 -23.10 23.17 38.75
CA THR A 310 -24.42 23.60 39.18
C THR A 310 -24.40 23.76 40.69
N GLY A 311 -24.25 24.98 41.16
CA GLY A 311 -24.65 25.39 42.51
C GLY A 311 -26.06 25.96 42.49
N LYS A 312 -26.87 25.37 43.26
CA LYS A 312 -28.17 25.68 43.86
C LYS A 312 -29.34 25.02 43.18
#